data_e39663ba1b7210a8f7f217725d7993c7
#
_entry.id   e39663ba1b7210a8f7f217725d7993c7
#
_cell.length_a   1.000
_cell.length_b   1.000
_cell.length_c   1.000
_cell.angle_alpha   90.00
_cell.angle_beta   90.00
_cell.angle_gamma   90.00
#
_symmetry.space_group_name_H-M   'P 1'
#
loop_
_entity.id
_entity.type
_entity.pdbx_description
1 polymer ?
#
loop_
_entity_poly.entity_id
_entity_poly.type
_entity_poly.pdbx_seq_one_letter_code
_entity_poly.pdbx_strand_id
1 'polypeptide(L)'
;MNRLLSTALIAGLMLYSTRAFATVDWPGVDHALGRTSVVQAGGVHRYGFPRNDLHVTLDGIAVKPALALGSWAAFRDMGDHAEVMGDLVLTQEEVNPVLSVLLANGLTITALHNHLLRSAPATMYMHIHGHGDVLKLATSIRLALAASATPLTPPPTPPAPSAPIDTSALDLGLHGKGQVNGGVVAYGFPRAEEIIEDGQPVPPSLGLVTAINIQPTTVGKAVATGDFVLLASEVDPVLRALRASGIEVTALHNHLAREQPRLFFMHFWGDGPTQKLMAGLSAALDKMNLTRSR
;
A
#
# COMPACT_ATOMS: atom_id res chain seq x y z
N MET A 1 37.00 69.27 -33.33
CA MET A 1 37.19 68.66 -32.00
C MET A 1 36.06 67.61 -31.83
N ASN A 2 36.28 66.37 -32.26
CA ASN A 2 35.31 65.26 -32.21
C ASN A 2 35.68 64.39 -30.98
N ARG A 3 34.78 64.29 -29.98
CA ARG A 3 34.93 63.36 -28.89
C ARG A 3 34.12 62.08 -29.23
N LEU A 4 34.83 60.96 -29.43
CA LEU A 4 34.28 59.63 -29.52
C LEU A 4 33.96 59.11 -28.13
N LEU A 5 32.69 58.86 -27.87
CA LEU A 5 32.21 58.16 -26.66
C LEU A 5 32.24 56.64 -26.96
N SER A 6 33.12 55.91 -26.28
CA SER A 6 33.16 54.45 -26.30
C SER A 6 32.20 53.90 -25.26
N THR A 7 31.13 53.23 -25.71
CA THR A 7 30.20 52.51 -24.89
C THR A 7 30.73 51.08 -24.66
N ALA A 8 31.17 50.77 -23.46
CA ALA A 8 31.55 49.39 -23.08
C ALA A 8 30.29 48.57 -22.75
N LEU A 9 30.05 47.54 -23.56
CA LEU A 9 28.99 46.57 -23.32
C LEU A 9 29.48 45.49 -22.35
N ILE A 10 28.99 45.51 -21.08
CA ILE A 10 29.29 44.46 -20.11
C ILE A 10 28.29 43.33 -20.34
N ALA A 11 28.73 42.22 -20.98
CA ALA A 11 27.98 41.00 -21.08
C ALA A 11 28.07 40.23 -19.75
N GLY A 12 27.00 40.29 -18.97
CA GLY A 12 26.87 39.51 -17.75
C GLY A 12 26.63 38.04 -18.09
N LEU A 13 27.60 37.17 -17.81
CA LEU A 13 27.48 35.74 -17.92
C LEU A 13 26.63 35.23 -16.73
N MET A 14 25.36 34.89 -16.96
CA MET A 14 24.55 34.16 -15.97
C MET A 14 25.02 32.71 -15.91
N LEU A 15 25.75 32.37 -14.87
CA LEU A 15 26.08 30.97 -14.54
C LEU A 15 24.81 30.30 -14.00
N TYR A 16 24.13 29.55 -14.84
CA TYR A 16 23.10 28.61 -14.40
C TYR A 16 23.80 27.47 -13.69
N SER A 17 23.75 27.48 -12.37
CA SER A 17 24.18 26.35 -11.54
C SER A 17 23.17 25.22 -11.72
N THR A 18 23.46 24.25 -12.54
CA THR A 18 22.71 22.99 -12.61
C THR A 18 22.97 22.25 -11.29
N ARG A 19 22.01 22.28 -10.36
CA ARG A 19 22.05 21.36 -9.24
C ARG A 19 21.90 19.94 -9.80
N ALA A 20 22.96 19.16 -9.76
CA ALA A 20 22.86 17.72 -9.93
C ALA A 20 22.11 17.20 -8.70
N PHE A 21 20.88 16.71 -8.87
CA PHE A 21 20.18 15.98 -7.82
C PHE A 21 20.98 14.70 -7.53
N ALA A 22 21.29 14.47 -6.28
CA ALA A 22 21.92 13.21 -5.88
C ALA A 22 20.91 12.09 -6.11
N THR A 23 21.30 11.04 -6.81
CA THR A 23 20.47 9.84 -6.95
C THR A 23 20.24 9.22 -5.58
N VAL A 24 19.02 8.77 -5.30
CA VAL A 24 18.68 8.11 -4.03
C VAL A 24 19.54 6.85 -3.85
N ASP A 25 20.12 6.68 -2.66
CA ASP A 25 20.91 5.50 -2.27
C ASP A 25 19.99 4.33 -1.91
N TRP A 26 19.41 3.67 -2.92
CA TRP A 26 18.55 2.48 -2.72
C TRP A 26 19.29 1.32 -2.06
N PRO A 27 20.56 0.99 -2.38
CA PRO A 27 21.33 0.00 -1.63
C PRO A 27 21.46 0.34 -0.15
N GLY A 28 21.63 1.62 0.21
CA GLY A 28 21.63 2.08 1.60
C GLY A 28 20.28 1.89 2.28
N VAL A 29 19.17 2.12 1.58
CA VAL A 29 17.81 1.84 2.09
C VAL A 29 17.60 0.33 2.31
N ASP A 30 18.01 -0.50 1.35
CA ASP A 30 17.96 -1.96 1.47
C ASP A 30 18.73 -2.44 2.72
N HIS A 31 19.92 -1.89 2.94
CA HIS A 31 20.73 -2.20 4.11
C HIS A 31 20.07 -1.74 5.41
N ALA A 32 19.56 -0.50 5.45
CA ALA A 32 18.89 0.06 6.63
C ALA A 32 17.66 -0.76 7.04
N LEU A 33 16.85 -1.19 6.07
CA LEU A 33 15.66 -2.02 6.31
C LEU A 33 15.97 -3.52 6.47
N GLY A 34 17.18 -3.96 6.09
CA GLY A 34 17.58 -5.37 6.09
C GLY A 34 16.83 -6.22 5.08
N ARG A 35 16.37 -5.62 3.97
CA ARG A 35 15.58 -6.26 2.91
C ARG A 35 15.85 -5.58 1.58
N THR A 36 15.71 -6.34 0.51
CA THR A 36 15.73 -5.79 -0.85
C THR A 36 14.31 -5.36 -1.26
N SER A 37 14.21 -4.21 -1.92
CA SER A 37 12.94 -3.71 -2.44
C SER A 37 12.46 -4.49 -3.66
N VAL A 38 11.14 -4.46 -3.87
CA VAL A 38 10.53 -4.76 -5.16
C VAL A 38 10.21 -3.43 -5.83
N VAL A 39 10.85 -3.17 -6.98
CA VAL A 39 10.59 -1.95 -7.76
C VAL A 39 9.26 -2.11 -8.49
N GLN A 40 8.37 -1.16 -8.30
CA GLN A 40 7.04 -1.10 -8.88
C GLN A 40 6.93 0.04 -9.90
N ALA A 41 5.78 0.12 -10.57
CA ALA A 41 5.48 1.20 -11.51
C ALA A 41 5.67 2.59 -10.84
N GLY A 42 6.12 3.57 -11.62
CA GLY A 42 6.43 4.91 -11.11
C GLY A 42 7.72 5.00 -10.29
N GLY A 43 8.61 4.01 -10.37
CA GLY A 43 9.90 4.02 -9.64
C GLY A 43 9.75 3.84 -8.12
N VAL A 44 8.63 3.27 -7.67
CA VAL A 44 8.37 3.04 -6.24
C VAL A 44 9.11 1.81 -5.76
N HIS A 45 9.91 1.94 -4.72
CA HIS A 45 10.62 0.87 -4.02
C HIS A 45 9.80 0.39 -2.82
N ARG A 46 9.21 -0.82 -2.94
CA ARG A 46 8.34 -1.39 -1.91
C ARG A 46 9.05 -2.48 -1.12
N TYR A 47 8.98 -2.38 0.20
CA TYR A 47 9.53 -3.32 1.18
C TYR A 47 8.40 -3.97 1.95
N GLY A 48 8.38 -5.31 1.99
CA GLY A 48 7.36 -6.09 2.71
C GLY A 48 7.89 -6.69 4.00
N PHE A 49 7.09 -6.65 5.07
CA PHE A 49 7.39 -7.22 6.38
C PHE A 49 6.22 -8.09 6.84
N PRO A 50 6.06 -9.31 6.28
CA PRO A 50 4.95 -10.17 6.63
C PRO A 50 5.06 -10.63 8.09
N ARG A 51 3.92 -10.60 8.82
CA ARG A 51 3.78 -11.03 10.21
C ARG A 51 3.61 -12.55 10.29
N ASN A 52 4.66 -13.28 9.89
CA ASN A 52 4.68 -14.74 9.96
C ASN A 52 4.75 -15.27 11.41
N ASP A 53 5.00 -14.39 12.37
CA ASP A 53 4.96 -14.62 13.81
C ASP A 53 3.52 -14.71 14.36
N LEU A 54 2.54 -14.15 13.65
CA LEU A 54 1.15 -14.14 14.07
C LEU A 54 0.37 -15.34 13.47
N HIS A 55 -0.35 -16.04 14.33
CA HIS A 55 -1.27 -17.12 13.95
C HIS A 55 -2.70 -16.63 14.11
N VAL A 56 -3.15 -15.79 13.18
CA VAL A 56 -4.46 -15.16 13.23
C VAL A 56 -5.53 -16.09 12.68
N THR A 57 -6.64 -16.19 13.40
CA THR A 57 -7.86 -16.84 12.92
C THR A 57 -9.02 -15.84 12.87
N LEU A 58 -9.92 -16.01 11.91
CA LEU A 58 -11.17 -15.27 11.83
C LEU A 58 -12.30 -16.25 11.48
N ASP A 59 -13.31 -16.30 12.33
CA ASP A 59 -14.45 -17.21 12.22
C ASP A 59 -14.01 -18.69 12.00
N GLY A 60 -12.91 -19.12 12.67
CA GLY A 60 -12.35 -20.47 12.56
C GLY A 60 -11.43 -20.70 11.37
N ILE A 61 -11.23 -19.70 10.51
CA ILE A 61 -10.36 -19.78 9.33
C ILE A 61 -8.99 -19.19 9.68
N ALA A 62 -7.92 -19.97 9.42
CA ALA A 62 -6.56 -19.47 9.56
C ALA A 62 -6.25 -18.47 8.45
N VAL A 63 -5.92 -17.22 8.83
CA VAL A 63 -5.58 -16.12 7.93
C VAL A 63 -4.12 -16.24 7.52
N LYS A 64 -3.87 -16.45 6.24
CA LYS A 64 -2.50 -16.49 5.72
C LYS A 64 -1.86 -15.09 5.76
N PRO A 65 -0.56 -14.96 6.02
CA PRO A 65 0.12 -13.66 6.02
C PRO A 65 -0.13 -12.86 4.74
N ALA A 66 -0.09 -13.50 3.56
CA ALA A 66 -0.34 -12.85 2.28
C ALA A 66 -1.79 -12.38 2.08
N LEU A 67 -2.76 -12.85 2.89
CA LEU A 67 -4.15 -12.41 2.80
C LEU A 67 -4.33 -11.00 3.39
N ALA A 68 -3.83 -10.78 4.63
CA ALA A 68 -4.05 -9.54 5.35
C ALA A 68 -2.92 -9.14 6.33
N LEU A 69 -1.89 -9.97 6.56
CA LEU A 69 -0.92 -9.74 7.63
C LEU A 69 0.45 -9.26 7.11
N GLY A 70 0.44 -8.46 6.07
CA GLY A 70 1.66 -7.96 5.42
C GLY A 70 1.91 -6.49 5.72
N SER A 71 2.74 -6.16 6.73
CA SER A 71 3.27 -4.79 6.84
C SER A 71 4.11 -4.44 5.62
N TRP A 72 4.09 -3.17 5.25
CA TRP A 72 4.89 -2.69 4.13
C TRP A 72 5.26 -1.21 4.27
N ALA A 73 6.36 -0.83 3.61
CA ALA A 73 6.74 0.55 3.37
C ALA A 73 7.14 0.71 1.90
N ALA A 74 6.68 1.78 1.26
CA ALA A 74 6.94 2.08 -0.14
C ALA A 74 7.52 3.49 -0.24
N PHE A 75 8.66 3.60 -0.91
CA PHE A 75 9.41 4.83 -1.07
C PHE A 75 9.42 5.28 -2.52
N ARG A 76 9.38 6.58 -2.75
CA ARG A 76 9.69 7.17 -4.06
C ARG A 76 10.69 8.31 -3.94
N ASP A 77 11.45 8.49 -5.01
CA ASP A 77 12.36 9.63 -5.18
C ASP A 77 11.54 10.86 -5.60
N MET A 78 11.73 11.98 -4.89
CA MET A 78 11.12 13.28 -5.17
C MET A 78 12.15 14.30 -5.69
N GLY A 79 13.37 13.84 -5.97
CA GLY A 79 14.50 14.63 -6.47
C GLY A 79 15.40 15.15 -5.37
N ASP A 80 14.95 16.07 -4.53
CA ASP A 80 15.71 16.65 -3.42
C ASP A 80 15.45 15.96 -2.07
N HIS A 81 14.43 15.12 -2.01
CA HIS A 81 14.06 14.31 -0.84
C HIS A 81 13.35 13.03 -1.30
N ALA A 82 12.98 12.17 -0.38
CA ALA A 82 12.13 11.01 -0.64
C ALA A 82 10.78 11.15 0.08
N GLU A 83 9.78 10.49 -0.45
CA GLU A 83 8.50 10.26 0.20
C GLU A 83 8.39 8.77 0.59
N VAL A 84 7.77 8.50 1.72
CA VAL A 84 7.40 7.14 2.14
C VAL A 84 5.95 7.09 2.57
N MET A 85 5.26 6.04 2.13
CA MET A 85 3.98 5.59 2.66
C MET A 85 4.11 4.14 3.13
N GLY A 86 3.27 3.76 4.09
CA GLY A 86 3.28 2.39 4.57
C GLY A 86 2.01 2.04 5.35
N ASP A 87 1.88 0.74 5.62
CA ASP A 87 0.83 0.17 6.45
C ASP A 87 1.46 -0.91 7.33
N LEU A 88 1.39 -0.75 8.65
CA LEU A 88 2.01 -1.62 9.62
C LEU A 88 0.96 -2.47 10.32
N VAL A 89 1.12 -3.77 10.27
CA VAL A 89 0.28 -4.75 10.97
C VAL A 89 0.83 -4.97 12.38
N LEU A 90 0.02 -4.67 13.37
CA LEU A 90 0.41 -4.64 14.78
C LEU A 90 -0.59 -5.43 15.64
N THR A 91 -0.14 -5.96 16.76
CA THR A 91 -1.06 -6.33 17.85
C THR A 91 -1.50 -5.06 18.59
N GLN A 92 -2.53 -5.15 19.43
CA GLN A 92 -3.01 -3.99 20.22
C GLN A 92 -1.91 -3.43 21.15
N GLU A 93 -1.09 -4.31 21.71
CA GLU A 93 0.00 -3.95 22.62
C GLU A 93 1.15 -3.24 21.90
N GLU A 94 1.35 -3.53 20.61
CA GLU A 94 2.42 -2.95 19.79
C GLU A 94 2.08 -1.55 19.26
N VAL A 95 0.79 -1.16 19.22
CA VAL A 95 0.32 0.10 18.63
C VAL A 95 1.05 1.31 19.22
N ASN A 96 0.96 1.52 20.53
CA ASN A 96 1.53 2.72 21.15
C ASN A 96 3.06 2.74 21.18
N PRO A 97 3.78 1.62 21.43
CA PRO A 97 5.23 1.58 21.28
C PRO A 97 5.70 1.97 19.87
N VAL A 98 5.13 1.38 18.82
CA VAL A 98 5.48 1.69 17.43
C VAL A 98 5.14 3.13 17.07
N LEU A 99 3.93 3.60 17.41
CA LEU A 99 3.48 4.98 17.19
C LEU A 99 4.44 5.99 17.82
N SER A 100 4.88 5.77 19.05
CA SER A 100 5.79 6.67 19.76
C SER A 100 7.14 6.79 19.05
N VAL A 101 7.69 5.67 18.54
CA VAL A 101 8.95 5.69 17.77
C VAL A 101 8.78 6.45 16.45
N LEU A 102 7.69 6.22 15.72
CA LEU A 102 7.42 6.90 14.45
C LEU A 102 7.32 8.42 14.64
N LEU A 103 6.52 8.88 15.62
CA LEU A 103 6.35 10.30 15.92
C LEU A 103 7.66 10.96 16.37
N ALA A 104 8.44 10.29 17.23
CA ALA A 104 9.74 10.80 17.70
C ALA A 104 10.76 10.96 16.55
N ASN A 105 10.57 10.25 15.44
CA ASN A 105 11.42 10.31 14.25
C ASN A 105 10.78 11.11 13.09
N GLY A 106 9.70 11.85 13.35
CA GLY A 106 9.12 12.80 12.40
C GLY A 106 8.23 12.18 11.32
N LEU A 107 7.81 10.91 11.45
CA LEU A 107 6.79 10.33 10.57
C LEU A 107 5.40 10.72 11.06
N THR A 108 4.47 10.87 10.12
CA THR A 108 3.06 11.15 10.38
C THR A 108 2.27 9.84 10.38
N ILE A 109 1.31 9.74 11.30
CA ILE A 109 0.32 8.64 11.31
C ILE A 109 -0.94 9.21 10.65
N THR A 110 -1.36 8.57 9.56
CA THR A 110 -2.53 9.03 8.79
C THR A 110 -3.79 8.23 9.08
N ALA A 111 -3.65 6.99 9.58
CA ALA A 111 -4.76 6.19 10.09
C ALA A 111 -4.29 5.13 11.09
N LEU A 112 -5.21 4.75 11.98
CA LEU A 112 -5.10 3.58 12.85
C LEU A 112 -6.47 2.89 12.87
N HIS A 113 -6.56 1.66 12.35
CA HIS A 113 -7.85 1.00 12.09
C HIS A 113 -7.72 -0.53 12.07
N ASN A 114 -8.81 -1.22 11.79
CA ASN A 114 -8.87 -2.68 11.62
C ASN A 114 -9.07 -3.04 10.15
N HIS A 115 -8.41 -4.09 9.66
CA HIS A 115 -8.81 -4.77 8.43
C HIS A 115 -9.79 -5.93 8.72
N LEU A 116 -9.64 -6.56 9.87
CA LEU A 116 -10.36 -7.78 10.23
C LEU A 116 -11.11 -7.58 11.54
N LEU A 117 -12.43 -7.72 11.53
CA LEU A 117 -13.24 -7.77 12.75
C LEU A 117 -13.25 -9.20 13.29
N ARG A 118 -13.28 -9.36 14.61
CA ARG A 118 -13.34 -10.66 15.31
C ARG A 118 -12.11 -11.55 15.11
N SER A 119 -11.01 -11.02 14.58
CA SER A 119 -9.76 -11.80 14.46
C SER A 119 -9.17 -12.12 15.84
N ALA A 120 -8.57 -13.28 15.97
CA ALA A 120 -7.87 -13.71 17.19
C ALA A 120 -6.46 -14.24 16.83
N PRO A 121 -5.36 -13.61 17.34
CA PRO A 121 -5.36 -12.34 18.07
C PRO A 121 -5.89 -11.17 17.24
N ALA A 122 -6.42 -10.14 17.90
CA ALA A 122 -6.86 -8.92 17.23
C ALA A 122 -5.65 -8.18 16.63
N THR A 123 -5.76 -7.80 15.37
CA THR A 123 -4.73 -7.04 14.64
C THR A 123 -5.20 -5.62 14.39
N MET A 124 -4.27 -4.67 14.45
CA MET A 124 -4.45 -3.26 14.10
C MET A 124 -3.56 -2.92 12.91
N TYR A 125 -3.94 -1.91 12.16
CA TYR A 125 -3.24 -1.46 10.96
C TYR A 125 -2.99 0.03 11.08
N MET A 126 -1.73 0.42 10.85
CA MET A 126 -1.28 1.80 11.06
C MET A 126 -0.68 2.34 9.77
N HIS A 127 -1.38 3.29 9.14
CA HIS A 127 -0.82 3.99 7.99
C HIS A 127 0.16 5.06 8.43
N ILE A 128 1.31 5.06 7.76
CA ILE A 128 2.40 6.00 7.99
C ILE A 128 2.69 6.78 6.72
N HIS A 129 3.11 8.02 6.91
CA HIS A 129 3.52 8.91 5.82
C HIS A 129 4.71 9.76 6.28
N GLY A 130 5.63 10.08 5.36
CA GLY A 130 6.77 10.94 5.67
C GLY A 130 7.51 11.42 4.45
N HIS A 131 8.13 12.59 4.60
CA HIS A 131 9.03 13.20 3.62
C HIS A 131 10.37 13.49 4.23
N GLY A 132 11.46 13.35 3.48
CA GLY A 132 12.79 13.73 3.95
C GLY A 132 13.93 12.91 3.37
N ASP A 133 15.02 12.87 4.10
CA ASP A 133 16.18 12.04 3.77
C ASP A 133 15.80 10.55 3.79
N VAL A 134 16.05 9.85 2.70
CA VAL A 134 15.59 8.48 2.50
C VAL A 134 16.16 7.51 3.54
N LEU A 135 17.44 7.68 3.93
CA LEU A 135 18.08 6.79 4.91
C LEU A 135 17.56 7.05 6.32
N LYS A 136 17.24 8.31 6.65
CA LYS A 136 16.58 8.63 7.93
C LYS A 136 15.18 8.03 7.99
N LEU A 137 14.39 8.16 6.94
CA LEU A 137 13.05 7.55 6.86
C LEU A 137 13.14 6.03 7.01
N ALA A 138 14.03 5.36 6.28
CA ALA A 138 14.23 3.92 6.36
C ALA A 138 14.67 3.46 7.77
N THR A 139 15.63 4.17 8.36
CA THR A 139 16.11 3.88 9.72
C THR A 139 15.00 4.05 10.75
N SER A 140 14.18 5.11 10.63
CA SER A 140 13.05 5.38 11.52
C SER A 140 12.00 4.27 11.45
N ILE A 141 11.67 3.79 10.25
CA ILE A 141 10.76 2.66 10.05
C ILE A 141 11.37 1.37 10.64
N ARG A 142 12.66 1.13 10.43
CA ARG A 142 13.33 -0.04 11.03
C ARG A 142 13.26 -0.02 12.56
N LEU A 143 13.49 1.14 13.18
CA LEU A 143 13.38 1.32 14.64
C LEU A 143 11.94 1.10 15.13
N ALA A 144 10.95 1.62 14.39
CA ALA A 144 9.55 1.42 14.71
C ALA A 144 9.13 -0.05 14.65
N LEU A 145 9.52 -0.76 13.58
CA LEU A 145 9.27 -2.20 13.44
C LEU A 145 9.97 -3.01 14.55
N ALA A 146 11.15 -2.58 15.00
CA ALA A 146 11.87 -3.21 16.12
C ALA A 146 11.18 -3.00 17.49
N ALA A 147 10.25 -2.04 17.60
CA ALA A 147 9.40 -1.87 18.79
C ALA A 147 8.17 -2.79 18.79
N SER A 148 8.07 -3.69 17.82
CA SER A 148 7.07 -4.76 17.70
C SER A 148 7.75 -6.12 17.54
N ALA A 149 6.98 -7.19 17.52
CA ALA A 149 7.47 -8.53 17.20
C ALA A 149 7.59 -8.81 15.68
N THR A 150 7.46 -7.78 14.84
CA THR A 150 7.57 -7.93 13.38
C THR A 150 8.89 -8.58 12.98
N PRO A 151 8.89 -9.70 12.23
CA PRO A 151 10.11 -10.37 11.79
C PRO A 151 10.96 -9.46 10.89
N LEU A 152 12.09 -9.01 11.38
CA LEU A 152 12.99 -8.09 10.67
C LEU A 152 13.94 -8.81 9.72
N THR A 153 14.18 -10.10 9.93
CA THR A 153 14.90 -10.96 8.99
C THR A 153 13.93 -11.44 7.91
N PRO A 154 14.31 -11.42 6.64
CA PRO A 154 13.48 -12.00 5.59
C PRO A 154 13.14 -13.46 5.93
N PRO A 155 11.89 -13.90 5.74
CA PRO A 155 11.56 -15.30 5.93
C PRO A 155 12.36 -16.16 4.96
N PRO A 156 12.70 -17.39 5.32
CA PRO A 156 13.23 -18.33 4.35
C PRO A 156 12.25 -18.46 3.19
N THR A 157 12.76 -18.60 1.96
CA THR A 157 11.92 -18.77 0.78
C THR A 157 10.94 -19.93 1.04
N PRO A 158 9.63 -19.69 0.98
CA PRO A 158 8.66 -20.75 1.17
C PRO A 158 8.92 -21.87 0.15
N PRO A 159 8.72 -23.13 0.49
CA PRO A 159 8.73 -24.19 -0.51
C PRO A 159 7.69 -23.85 -1.59
N ALA A 160 8.04 -24.14 -2.84
CA ALA A 160 7.12 -23.94 -3.95
C ALA A 160 5.75 -24.59 -3.62
N PRO A 161 4.62 -23.93 -3.93
CA PRO A 161 3.30 -24.50 -3.66
C PRO A 161 3.21 -25.88 -4.31
N SER A 162 2.68 -26.85 -3.59
CA SER A 162 2.55 -28.24 -4.03
C SER A 162 1.65 -28.43 -5.27
N ALA A 163 0.83 -27.43 -5.59
CA ALA A 163 0.06 -27.32 -6.82
C ALA A 163 -0.19 -25.85 -7.17
N PRO A 164 -0.16 -25.45 -8.46
CA PRO A 164 -0.53 -24.12 -8.88
C PRO A 164 -2.03 -23.89 -8.61
N ILE A 165 -2.37 -22.67 -8.14
CA ILE A 165 -3.77 -22.24 -8.03
C ILE A 165 -4.22 -21.82 -9.43
N ASP A 166 -5.28 -22.46 -9.95
CA ASP A 166 -5.93 -22.02 -11.18
C ASP A 166 -6.73 -20.74 -10.89
N THR A 167 -6.29 -19.62 -11.46
CA THR A 167 -6.92 -18.30 -11.28
C THR A 167 -7.96 -17.99 -12.36
N SER A 168 -8.13 -18.85 -13.37
CA SER A 168 -8.92 -18.54 -14.57
C SER A 168 -10.35 -18.08 -14.26
N ALA A 169 -11.05 -18.77 -13.36
CA ALA A 169 -12.41 -18.41 -12.97
C ALA A 169 -12.47 -17.10 -12.17
N LEU A 170 -11.45 -16.84 -11.33
CA LEU A 170 -11.32 -15.58 -10.56
C LEU A 170 -10.99 -14.41 -11.48
N ASP A 171 -10.05 -14.61 -12.41
CA ASP A 171 -9.62 -13.62 -13.41
C ASP A 171 -10.82 -13.17 -14.26
N LEU A 172 -11.64 -14.15 -14.72
CA LEU A 172 -12.86 -13.86 -15.47
C LEU A 172 -13.89 -13.11 -14.62
N GLY A 173 -14.11 -13.54 -13.37
CA GLY A 173 -15.11 -12.97 -12.47
C GLY A 173 -14.80 -11.54 -12.04
N LEU A 174 -13.52 -11.19 -11.89
CA LEU A 174 -13.08 -9.85 -11.47
C LEU A 174 -12.64 -8.97 -12.64
N HIS A 175 -12.59 -9.50 -13.88
CA HIS A 175 -12.04 -8.79 -15.04
C HIS A 175 -10.62 -8.25 -14.78
N GLY A 176 -9.76 -9.12 -14.22
CA GLY A 176 -8.40 -8.77 -13.83
C GLY A 176 -7.45 -9.95 -13.97
N LYS A 177 -6.17 -9.73 -13.68
CA LYS A 177 -5.14 -10.78 -13.67
C LYS A 177 -4.63 -11.00 -12.26
N GLY A 178 -4.92 -12.18 -11.69
CA GLY A 178 -4.50 -12.55 -10.35
C GLY A 178 -3.02 -12.93 -10.29
N GLN A 179 -2.37 -12.56 -9.19
CA GLN A 179 -1.01 -12.96 -8.84
C GLN A 179 -1.04 -13.86 -7.62
N VAL A 180 -0.46 -15.06 -7.74
CA VAL A 180 -0.43 -16.03 -6.63
C VAL A 180 0.80 -15.78 -5.75
N ASN A 181 0.56 -15.55 -4.46
CA ASN A 181 1.60 -15.41 -3.46
C ASN A 181 1.19 -16.10 -2.15
N GLY A 182 2.01 -17.00 -1.62
CA GLY A 182 1.76 -17.67 -0.34
C GLY A 182 0.42 -18.43 -0.26
N GLY A 183 -0.13 -18.88 -1.41
CA GLY A 183 -1.43 -19.54 -1.48
C GLY A 183 -2.63 -18.60 -1.37
N VAL A 184 -2.42 -17.33 -1.70
CA VAL A 184 -3.43 -16.27 -1.84
C VAL A 184 -3.33 -15.73 -3.26
N VAL A 185 -4.47 -15.40 -3.87
CA VAL A 185 -4.54 -14.74 -5.19
C VAL A 185 -4.83 -13.26 -4.97
N ALA A 186 -3.92 -12.40 -5.39
CA ALA A 186 -4.02 -10.96 -5.24
C ALA A 186 -4.37 -10.29 -6.56
N TYR A 187 -5.32 -9.36 -6.53
CA TYR A 187 -5.72 -8.48 -7.62
C TYR A 187 -5.48 -7.02 -7.25
N GLY A 188 -5.08 -6.22 -8.23
CA GLY A 188 -4.91 -4.78 -8.07
C GLY A 188 -5.59 -4.03 -9.21
N PHE A 189 -6.40 -3.01 -8.87
CA PHE A 189 -7.13 -2.17 -9.81
C PHE A 189 -6.81 -0.70 -9.52
N PRO A 190 -5.95 -0.06 -10.32
CA PRO A 190 -5.68 1.38 -10.17
C PRO A 190 -6.92 2.19 -10.51
N ARG A 191 -7.05 3.35 -9.90
CA ARG A 191 -8.06 4.33 -10.30
C ARG A 191 -7.75 4.91 -11.68
N ALA A 192 -8.78 5.38 -12.38
CA ALA A 192 -8.62 6.08 -13.64
C ALA A 192 -8.22 7.56 -13.43
N GLU A 193 -8.54 8.14 -12.26
CA GLU A 193 -8.18 9.51 -11.91
C GLU A 193 -6.72 9.61 -11.48
N GLU A 194 -6.07 10.70 -11.84
CA GLU A 194 -4.80 11.10 -11.26
C GLU A 194 -5.05 11.66 -9.85
N ILE A 195 -4.27 11.18 -8.88
CA ILE A 195 -4.32 11.64 -7.50
C ILE A 195 -3.13 12.55 -7.26
N ILE A 196 -3.40 13.72 -6.70
CA ILE A 196 -2.39 14.74 -6.40
C ILE A 196 -2.33 14.93 -4.89
N GLU A 197 -1.14 14.93 -4.31
CA GLU A 197 -0.90 15.40 -2.94
C GLU A 197 0.25 16.39 -2.93
N ASP A 198 0.07 17.51 -2.23
CA ASP A 198 1.04 18.62 -2.16
C ASP A 198 1.54 19.09 -3.55
N GLY A 199 0.65 19.06 -4.55
CA GLY A 199 0.93 19.49 -5.92
C GLY A 199 1.71 18.47 -6.76
N GLN A 200 1.92 17.25 -6.26
CA GLN A 200 2.62 16.18 -6.97
C GLN A 200 1.70 15.00 -7.25
N PRO A 201 1.77 14.38 -8.45
CA PRO A 201 1.05 13.14 -8.72
C PRO A 201 1.52 12.01 -7.80
N VAL A 202 0.58 11.31 -7.17
CA VAL A 202 0.86 10.13 -6.33
C VAL A 202 0.69 8.86 -7.18
N PRO A 203 1.75 8.08 -7.44
CA PRO A 203 1.62 6.87 -8.24
C PRO A 203 0.76 5.82 -7.51
N PRO A 204 -0.09 5.07 -8.23
CA PRO A 204 -0.96 4.04 -7.62
C PRO A 204 -0.20 3.03 -6.75
N SER A 205 1.03 2.66 -7.13
CA SER A 205 1.91 1.74 -6.40
C SER A 205 2.32 2.24 -5.00
N LEU A 206 2.12 3.52 -4.70
CA LEU A 206 2.34 4.11 -3.37
C LEU A 206 1.10 3.94 -2.46
N GLY A 207 0.41 2.79 -2.52
CA GLY A 207 -0.71 2.47 -1.64
C GLY A 207 -2.09 2.95 -2.11
N LEU A 208 -2.24 3.33 -3.40
CA LEU A 208 -3.50 3.83 -3.97
C LEU A 208 -4.13 2.87 -5.00
N VAL A 209 -3.86 1.58 -4.88
CA VAL A 209 -4.47 0.53 -5.71
C VAL A 209 -5.59 -0.14 -4.95
N THR A 210 -6.80 -0.21 -5.53
CA THR A 210 -7.85 -1.08 -5.02
C THR A 210 -7.37 -2.52 -5.05
N ALA A 211 -7.23 -3.15 -3.89
CA ALA A 211 -6.69 -4.49 -3.72
C ALA A 211 -7.78 -5.47 -3.32
N ILE A 212 -7.76 -6.68 -3.91
CA ILE A 212 -8.60 -7.80 -3.51
C ILE A 212 -7.69 -9.01 -3.35
N ASN A 213 -7.65 -9.59 -2.16
CA ASN A 213 -6.90 -10.77 -1.82
C ASN A 213 -7.88 -11.93 -1.54
N ILE A 214 -7.66 -13.08 -2.18
CA ILE A 214 -8.54 -14.25 -2.12
C ILE A 214 -7.73 -15.44 -1.64
N GLN A 215 -8.14 -16.03 -0.53
CA GLN A 215 -7.58 -17.26 0.00
C GLN A 215 -8.58 -18.41 -0.21
N PRO A 216 -8.28 -19.38 -1.08
CA PRO A 216 -9.05 -20.61 -1.16
C PRO A 216 -9.03 -21.37 0.18
N THR A 217 -10.17 -21.87 0.63
CA THR A 217 -10.32 -22.62 1.90
C THR A 217 -10.61 -24.10 1.64
N THR A 218 -11.77 -24.41 1.15
CA THR A 218 -12.18 -25.76 0.72
C THR A 218 -12.64 -25.72 -0.74
N VAL A 219 -12.93 -26.88 -1.32
CA VAL A 219 -13.39 -26.96 -2.72
C VAL A 219 -14.60 -26.06 -2.94
N GLY A 220 -14.46 -25.11 -3.88
CA GLY A 220 -15.51 -24.16 -4.25
C GLY A 220 -15.77 -23.03 -3.24
N LYS A 221 -14.97 -22.93 -2.16
CA LYS A 221 -15.08 -21.85 -1.16
C LYS A 221 -13.79 -21.08 -1.01
N ALA A 222 -13.92 -19.82 -0.63
CA ALA A 222 -12.82 -18.93 -0.37
C ALA A 222 -13.19 -17.89 0.70
N VAL A 223 -12.18 -17.27 1.27
CA VAL A 223 -12.32 -15.99 1.96
C VAL A 223 -11.64 -14.91 1.14
N ALA A 224 -12.17 -13.70 1.23
CA ALA A 224 -11.64 -12.54 0.53
C ALA A 224 -11.62 -11.33 1.46
N THR A 225 -10.56 -10.55 1.37
CA THR A 225 -10.42 -9.24 2.00
C THR A 225 -9.64 -8.32 1.07
N GLY A 226 -9.63 -7.05 1.35
CA GLY A 226 -8.90 -6.08 0.55
C GLY A 226 -9.22 -4.66 0.94
N ASP A 227 -8.89 -3.74 0.04
CA ASP A 227 -9.02 -2.32 0.25
C ASP A 227 -9.55 -1.66 -1.03
N PHE A 228 -10.74 -1.06 -0.96
CA PHE A 228 -11.30 -0.27 -2.05
C PHE A 228 -10.90 1.18 -1.93
N VAL A 229 -10.28 1.73 -2.95
CA VAL A 229 -9.87 3.15 -3.03
C VAL A 229 -10.99 3.94 -3.71
N LEU A 230 -11.71 4.77 -2.96
CA LEU A 230 -13.00 5.35 -3.34
C LEU A 230 -12.96 6.89 -3.41
N LEU A 231 -13.69 7.45 -4.36
CA LEU A 231 -14.16 8.84 -4.25
C LEU A 231 -15.35 8.93 -3.28
N ALA A 232 -15.62 10.10 -2.74
CA ALA A 232 -16.76 10.32 -1.84
C ALA A 232 -18.11 9.86 -2.44
N SER A 233 -18.30 10.06 -3.75
CA SER A 233 -19.51 9.63 -4.48
C SER A 233 -19.65 8.12 -4.64
N GLU A 234 -18.57 7.35 -4.47
CA GLU A 234 -18.54 5.91 -4.65
C GLU A 234 -18.73 5.15 -3.33
N VAL A 235 -18.51 5.81 -2.18
CA VAL A 235 -18.56 5.18 -0.84
C VAL A 235 -19.89 4.46 -0.61
N ASP A 236 -21.01 5.16 -0.69
CA ASP A 236 -22.35 4.57 -0.45
C ASP A 236 -22.72 3.51 -1.50
N PRO A 237 -22.53 3.72 -2.82
CA PRO A 237 -22.78 2.70 -3.84
C PRO A 237 -21.98 1.41 -3.63
N VAL A 238 -20.69 1.49 -3.31
CA VAL A 238 -19.83 0.32 -3.07
C VAL A 238 -20.25 -0.39 -1.78
N LEU A 239 -20.46 0.35 -0.69
CA LEU A 239 -20.92 -0.21 0.58
C LEU A 239 -22.23 -1.01 0.39
N ARG A 240 -23.21 -0.47 -0.32
CA ARG A 240 -24.48 -1.15 -0.62
C ARG A 240 -24.27 -2.40 -1.47
N ALA A 241 -23.41 -2.38 -2.47
CA ALA A 241 -23.11 -3.53 -3.33
C ALA A 241 -22.49 -4.68 -2.54
N LEU A 242 -21.50 -4.37 -1.68
CA LEU A 242 -20.88 -5.36 -0.79
C LEU A 242 -21.91 -5.98 0.16
N ARG A 243 -22.70 -5.14 0.87
CA ARG A 243 -23.70 -5.62 1.84
C ARG A 243 -24.81 -6.42 1.21
N ALA A 244 -25.29 -6.05 0.01
CA ALA A 244 -26.31 -6.81 -0.75
C ALA A 244 -25.81 -8.23 -1.11
N SER A 245 -24.48 -8.40 -1.26
CA SER A 245 -23.86 -9.69 -1.55
C SER A 245 -23.49 -10.49 -0.30
N GLY A 246 -23.74 -9.95 0.91
CA GLY A 246 -23.39 -10.58 2.18
C GLY A 246 -21.91 -10.40 2.57
N ILE A 247 -21.16 -9.53 1.88
CA ILE A 247 -19.77 -9.19 2.21
C ILE A 247 -19.79 -8.13 3.32
N GLU A 248 -19.04 -8.36 4.38
CA GLU A 248 -18.94 -7.43 5.51
C GLU A 248 -18.01 -6.26 5.16
N VAL A 249 -18.36 -5.06 5.61
CA VAL A 249 -17.45 -3.90 5.62
C VAL A 249 -16.82 -3.81 6.99
N THR A 250 -15.50 -3.73 7.04
CA THR A 250 -14.74 -3.84 8.30
C THR A 250 -14.10 -2.52 8.71
N ALA A 251 -13.84 -1.61 7.76
CA ALA A 251 -13.37 -0.26 8.04
C ALA A 251 -13.71 0.70 6.89
N LEU A 252 -13.78 1.99 7.22
CA LEU A 252 -13.81 3.12 6.28
C LEU A 252 -12.90 4.21 6.85
N HIS A 253 -11.83 4.58 6.14
CA HIS A 253 -10.76 5.43 6.67
C HIS A 253 -10.03 6.18 5.54
N ASN A 254 -8.91 6.87 5.85
CA ASN A 254 -8.06 7.57 4.91
C ASN A 254 -6.64 7.03 4.95
N HIS A 255 -5.91 7.04 3.83
CA HIS A 255 -4.46 6.78 3.78
C HIS A 255 -3.65 8.07 3.78
N LEU A 256 -4.16 9.12 3.16
CA LEU A 256 -3.54 10.41 2.97
C LEU A 256 -4.32 11.52 3.71
N ALA A 257 -3.69 12.65 3.92
CA ALA A 257 -4.30 13.75 4.66
C ALA A 257 -4.75 14.91 3.77
N ARG A 258 -4.13 15.11 2.60
CA ARG A 258 -4.28 16.32 1.79
C ARG A 258 -4.47 16.06 0.29
N GLU A 259 -4.66 14.81 -0.11
CA GLU A 259 -4.81 14.40 -1.51
C GLU A 259 -6.06 15.00 -2.18
N GLN A 260 -5.96 15.18 -3.51
CA GLN A 260 -7.04 15.63 -4.37
C GLN A 260 -7.14 14.72 -5.61
N PRO A 261 -8.34 14.24 -5.99
CA PRO A 261 -9.56 14.33 -5.19
C PRO A 261 -9.43 13.59 -3.86
N ARG A 262 -10.23 13.97 -2.83
CA ARG A 262 -10.25 13.29 -1.52
C ARG A 262 -10.62 11.82 -1.72
N LEU A 263 -9.81 10.92 -1.16
CA LEU A 263 -10.02 9.48 -1.18
C LEU A 263 -10.53 8.96 0.15
N PHE A 264 -11.28 7.87 0.06
CA PHE A 264 -11.71 7.02 1.16
C PHE A 264 -11.28 5.59 0.88
N PHE A 265 -10.93 4.86 1.92
CA PHE A 265 -10.47 3.49 1.83
C PHE A 265 -11.40 2.60 2.62
N MET A 266 -11.86 1.51 1.98
CA MET A 266 -12.87 0.64 2.57
C MET A 266 -12.39 -0.81 2.60
N HIS A 267 -12.19 -1.33 3.81
CA HIS A 267 -11.90 -2.74 4.00
C HIS A 267 -13.16 -3.58 4.10
N PHE A 268 -13.03 -4.83 3.71
CA PHE A 268 -14.13 -5.78 3.71
C PHE A 268 -13.65 -7.19 4.08
N TRP A 269 -14.60 -8.03 4.50
CA TRP A 269 -14.41 -9.46 4.68
C TRP A 269 -15.56 -10.22 4.03
N GLY A 270 -15.21 -11.21 3.21
CA GLY A 270 -16.17 -12.13 2.61
C GLY A 270 -15.75 -13.59 2.86
N ASP A 271 -16.69 -14.42 3.25
CA ASP A 271 -16.53 -15.88 3.38
C ASP A 271 -17.67 -16.59 2.68
N GLY A 272 -17.37 -17.61 1.90
CA GLY A 272 -18.39 -18.42 1.28
C GLY A 272 -18.05 -19.02 -0.09
N PRO A 273 -19.07 -19.38 -0.88
CA PRO A 273 -18.88 -19.90 -2.23
C PRO A 273 -18.13 -18.89 -3.10
N THR A 274 -17.03 -19.34 -3.71
CA THR A 274 -16.13 -18.47 -4.49
C THR A 274 -16.87 -17.69 -5.57
N GLN A 275 -17.79 -18.35 -6.29
CA GLN A 275 -18.55 -17.69 -7.35
C GLN A 275 -19.44 -16.55 -6.82
N LYS A 276 -20.08 -16.74 -5.65
CA LYS A 276 -20.88 -15.68 -5.01
C LYS A 276 -20.03 -14.51 -4.57
N LEU A 277 -18.85 -14.77 -3.99
CA LEU A 277 -17.91 -13.73 -3.61
C LEU A 277 -17.45 -12.92 -4.83
N MET A 278 -17.09 -13.60 -5.93
CA MET A 278 -16.66 -12.92 -7.15
C MET A 278 -17.77 -12.04 -7.73
N ALA A 279 -19.01 -12.52 -7.76
CA ALA A 279 -20.14 -11.71 -8.24
C ALA A 279 -20.35 -10.46 -7.38
N GLY A 280 -20.26 -10.59 -6.05
CA GLY A 280 -20.40 -9.46 -5.12
C GLY A 280 -19.27 -8.43 -5.25
N LEU A 281 -18.03 -8.91 -5.34
CA LEU A 281 -16.85 -8.05 -5.51
C LEU A 281 -16.87 -7.34 -6.88
N SER A 282 -17.23 -8.05 -7.95
CA SER A 282 -17.38 -7.46 -9.28
C SER A 282 -18.45 -6.36 -9.29
N ALA A 283 -19.62 -6.60 -8.65
CA ALA A 283 -20.69 -5.62 -8.53
C ALA A 283 -20.24 -4.36 -7.75
N ALA A 284 -19.36 -4.52 -6.76
CA ALA A 284 -18.77 -3.38 -6.04
C ALA A 284 -17.77 -2.62 -6.92
N LEU A 285 -16.87 -3.33 -7.61
CA LEU A 285 -15.91 -2.73 -8.55
C LEU A 285 -16.61 -1.95 -9.69
N ASP A 286 -17.81 -2.37 -10.12
CA ASP A 286 -18.60 -1.70 -11.15
C ASP A 286 -19.19 -0.33 -10.70
N LYS A 287 -19.06 0.00 -9.40
CA LYS A 287 -19.44 1.31 -8.85
C LYS A 287 -18.29 2.30 -8.81
N MET A 288 -17.13 1.91 -9.31
CA MET A 288 -15.88 2.67 -9.21
C MET A 288 -15.32 2.99 -10.60
N ASN A 289 -14.63 4.11 -10.71
CA ASN A 289 -13.90 4.47 -11.92
C ASN A 289 -12.46 3.91 -11.87
N LEU A 290 -12.30 2.68 -12.35
CA LEU A 290 -11.04 1.94 -12.30
C LEU A 290 -10.47 1.68 -13.68
N THR A 291 -9.14 1.62 -13.78
CA THR A 291 -8.45 1.08 -14.95
C THR A 291 -8.46 -0.46 -14.84
N ARG A 292 -9.26 -1.12 -15.68
CA ARG A 292 -9.32 -2.58 -15.75
C ARG A 292 -8.71 -3.08 -17.06
N SER A 293 -8.03 -4.22 -17.02
CA SER A 293 -7.66 -4.97 -18.23
C SER A 293 -8.94 -5.45 -18.90
N ARG A 294 -9.18 -5.08 -20.14
CA ARG A 294 -10.26 -5.64 -20.95
C ARG A 294 -9.86 -7.01 -21.49
#